data_45c45655c4177c1f64559fc5c4fe0dda
#
_entry.id   45c45655c4177c1f64559fc5c4fe0dda
#
_cell.length_a   1.000
_cell.length_b   1.000
_cell.length_c   1.000
_cell.angle_alpha   90.00
_cell.angle_beta   90.00
_cell.angle_gamma   90.00
#
_symmetry.space_group_name_H-M   'P 1'
#
loop_
_entity.id
_entity.type
_entity.pdbx_description
1 polymer ?
#
loop_
_entity_poly.entity_id
_entity_poly.type
_entity_poly.pdbx_seq_one_letter_code
_entity_poly.pdbx_strand_id
1 'polypeptide(L)'
;MNLSLLKTMCAIHSPSGNEVAMKEFLLEYIKTESKNWKHKPKVIHGKGFQDNIILIFGKPRTAIFAHTDSIGFTVRYGKQLVKIGGPRIEKGYELVGKDD
;
A
#
# COMPACT_ATOMS: atom_id res chain seq x y z
N MET A 1 8.48 -17.55 -2.01
CA MET A 1 7.58 -16.37 -2.04
C MET A 1 6.29 -16.70 -1.30
N ASN A 2 5.81 -15.79 -0.48
CA ASN A 2 4.54 -15.98 0.23
C ASN A 2 3.38 -15.48 -0.64
N LEU A 3 2.77 -16.38 -1.40
CA LEU A 3 1.66 -16.04 -2.29
C LEU A 3 0.40 -15.58 -1.54
N SER A 4 0.17 -16.11 -0.35
CA SER A 4 -0.95 -15.69 0.49
C SER A 4 -0.83 -14.21 0.89
N LEU A 5 0.36 -13.80 1.33
CA LEU A 5 0.63 -12.40 1.65
C LEU A 5 0.47 -11.51 0.43
N LEU A 6 1.01 -11.93 -0.71
CA LEU A 6 0.89 -11.17 -1.96
C LEU A 6 -0.58 -10.97 -2.35
N LYS A 7 -1.39 -12.01 -2.30
CA LYS A 7 -2.83 -11.93 -2.59
C LYS A 7 -3.55 -11.00 -1.63
N THR A 8 -3.23 -11.07 -0.34
CA THR A 8 -3.80 -10.18 0.67
C THR A 8 -3.47 -8.71 0.35
N MET A 9 -2.22 -8.43 0.06
CA MET A 9 -1.79 -7.05 -0.26
C MET A 9 -2.45 -6.54 -1.54
N CYS A 10 -2.55 -7.36 -2.57
CA CYS A 10 -3.19 -6.98 -3.84
C CYS A 10 -4.69 -6.73 -3.70
N ALA A 11 -5.33 -7.30 -2.68
CA ALA A 11 -6.76 -7.10 -2.43
C ALA A 11 -7.07 -5.81 -1.66
N ILE A 12 -6.06 -5.14 -1.12
CA ILE A 12 -6.24 -3.90 -0.37
C ILE A 12 -6.50 -2.74 -1.32
N HIS A 13 -7.57 -2.00 -1.09
CA HIS A 13 -7.90 -0.79 -1.85
C HIS A 13 -6.93 0.33 -1.45
N SER A 14 -5.98 0.64 -2.32
CA SER A 14 -4.91 1.59 -2.04
C SER A 14 -4.49 2.37 -3.28
N PRO A 15 -5.42 3.06 -3.96
CA PRO A 15 -5.04 3.89 -5.11
C PRO A 15 -4.21 5.09 -4.65
N SER A 16 -3.43 5.65 -5.57
CA SER A 16 -2.61 6.83 -5.30
C SER A 16 -3.46 7.96 -4.71
N GLY A 17 -3.02 8.50 -3.58
CA GLY A 17 -3.73 9.53 -2.83
C GLY A 17 -4.67 8.99 -1.76
N ASN A 18 -4.86 7.66 -1.68
CA ASN A 18 -5.69 7.01 -0.67
C ASN A 18 -5.05 5.69 -0.23
N GLU A 19 -3.88 5.78 0.35
CA GLU A 19 -3.05 4.62 0.73
C GLU A 19 -3.20 4.22 2.20
N VAL A 20 -4.14 4.81 2.91
CA VAL A 20 -4.27 4.62 4.36
C VAL A 20 -4.53 3.15 4.74
N ALA A 21 -5.35 2.45 3.95
CA ALA A 21 -5.65 1.04 4.23
C ALA A 21 -4.41 0.16 4.11
N MET A 22 -3.56 0.41 3.12
CA MET A 22 -2.29 -0.30 2.97
C MET A 22 -1.34 0.04 4.11
N LYS A 23 -1.25 1.30 4.50
CA LYS A 23 -0.44 1.72 5.65
C LYS A 23 -0.86 0.99 6.92
N GLU A 24 -2.15 0.96 7.21
CA GLU A 24 -2.67 0.27 8.40
C GLU A 24 -2.37 -1.22 8.38
N PHE A 25 -2.55 -1.86 7.23
CA PHE A 25 -2.19 -3.27 7.06
C PHE A 25 -0.70 -3.51 7.34
N LEU A 26 0.17 -2.69 6.75
CA LEU A 26 1.62 -2.86 6.91
C LEU A 26 2.06 -2.62 8.35
N LEU A 27 1.52 -1.62 9.02
CA LEU A 27 1.85 -1.36 10.44
C LEU A 27 1.44 -2.55 11.32
N GLU A 28 0.26 -3.11 11.10
CA GLU A 28 -0.19 -4.28 11.86
C GLU A 28 0.64 -5.52 11.53
N TYR A 29 0.98 -5.72 10.26
CA TYR A 29 1.85 -6.81 9.82
C TYR A 29 3.23 -6.71 10.48
N ILE A 30 3.84 -5.53 10.46
CA ILE A 30 5.14 -5.28 11.08
C ILE A 30 5.07 -5.53 12.59
N LYS A 31 4.04 -5.04 13.25
CA LYS A 31 3.83 -5.23 14.69
C LYS A 31 3.75 -6.71 15.06
N THR A 32 3.02 -7.49 14.27
CA THR A 32 2.81 -8.92 14.53
C THR A 32 4.04 -9.73 14.19
N GLU A 33 4.60 -9.55 12.98
CA GLU A 33 5.68 -10.39 12.46
C GLU A 33 7.04 -10.05 13.06
N SER A 34 7.27 -8.79 13.42
CA SER A 34 8.57 -8.36 13.97
C SER A 34 8.91 -9.05 15.29
N LYS A 35 7.93 -9.59 15.98
CA LYS A 35 8.14 -10.39 17.19
C LYS A 35 9.03 -11.60 16.93
N ASN A 36 8.99 -12.14 15.70
CA ASN A 36 9.77 -13.30 15.26
C ASN A 36 11.05 -12.92 14.54
N TRP A 37 11.31 -11.64 14.33
CA TRP A 37 12.50 -11.20 13.62
C TRP A 37 13.70 -11.13 14.56
N LYS A 38 14.86 -11.53 14.06
CA LYS A 38 16.10 -11.47 14.81
C LYS A 38 16.45 -10.03 15.25
N HIS A 39 16.26 -9.08 14.33
CA HIS A 39 16.45 -7.66 14.58
C HIS A 39 15.14 -6.92 14.42
N LYS A 40 14.81 -6.09 15.38
CA LYS A 40 13.57 -5.32 15.34
C LYS A 40 13.85 -3.92 14.82
N PRO A 41 13.04 -3.44 13.86
CA PRO A 41 13.23 -2.11 13.33
C PRO A 41 12.70 -1.02 14.27
N LYS A 42 13.27 0.16 14.13
CA LYS A 42 12.62 1.39 14.57
C LYS A 42 11.62 1.78 13.48
N VAL A 43 10.36 1.96 13.86
CA VAL A 43 9.28 2.29 12.90
C VAL A 43 8.98 3.77 13.00
N ILE A 44 9.08 4.46 11.87
CA ILE A 44 8.80 5.90 11.77
C ILE A 44 7.63 6.08 10.81
N HIS A 45 6.58 6.72 11.29
CA HIS A 45 5.40 7.08 10.51
C HIS A 45 4.60 8.15 11.25
N GLY A 46 3.51 8.62 10.66
CA GLY A 46 2.57 9.52 11.31
C GLY A 46 2.65 10.95 10.80
N LYS A 47 2.42 11.90 11.69
CA LYS A 47 2.34 13.32 11.32
C LYS A 47 3.61 13.78 10.60
N GLY A 48 3.44 14.41 9.45
CA GLY A 48 4.55 14.88 8.62
C GLY A 48 5.07 13.85 7.63
N PHE A 49 4.63 12.59 7.73
CA PHE A 49 5.06 11.51 6.84
C PHE A 49 3.96 11.02 5.90
N GLN A 50 2.78 11.61 5.96
CA GLN A 50 1.61 11.15 5.21
C GLN A 50 1.36 9.64 5.45
N ASP A 51 1.22 8.85 4.41
CA ASP A 51 1.04 7.40 4.52
C ASP A 51 2.34 6.61 4.29
N ASN A 52 3.48 7.27 4.46
CA ASN A 52 4.77 6.62 4.37
C ASN A 52 5.15 5.92 5.66
N ILE A 53 5.90 4.83 5.54
CA ILE A 53 6.46 4.08 6.67
C ILE A 53 7.96 3.91 6.41
N ILE A 54 8.76 4.18 7.43
CA ILE A 54 10.20 3.98 7.37
C ILE A 54 10.57 2.96 8.45
N LEU A 55 11.27 1.92 8.06
CA LEU A 55 11.84 0.93 8.99
C LEU A 55 13.36 1.09 9.02
N ILE A 56 13.90 1.30 10.21
CA ILE A 56 15.35 1.44 10.40
C ILE A 56 15.87 0.25 11.20
N PHE A 57 16.76 -0.51 10.59
CA PHE A 57 17.43 -1.64 11.24
C PHE A 57 18.87 -1.26 11.57
N GLY A 58 19.21 -1.21 12.85
CA GLY A 58 20.57 -0.91 13.32
C GLY A 58 21.05 0.48 12.86
N LYS A 59 22.26 0.53 12.32
CA LYS A 59 22.87 1.72 11.72
C LYS A 59 22.91 1.55 10.20
N PRO A 60 21.88 2.04 9.48
CA PRO A 60 21.76 1.72 8.05
C PRO A 60 22.79 2.45 7.21
N ARG A 61 23.26 1.76 6.16
CA ARG A 61 24.14 2.31 5.12
C ARG A 61 23.48 2.21 3.75
N THR A 62 22.35 1.53 3.67
CA THR A 62 21.59 1.26 2.43
C THR A 62 20.12 1.52 2.68
N ALA A 63 19.44 2.09 1.71
CA ALA A 63 17.99 2.28 1.74
C ALA A 63 17.34 1.51 0.59
N ILE A 64 16.21 0.86 0.90
CA ILE A 64 15.38 0.18 -0.09
C ILE A 64 14.02 0.86 -0.08
N PHE A 65 13.51 1.19 -1.26
CA PHE A 65 12.23 1.87 -1.43
C PHE A 65 11.24 0.95 -2.14
N ALA A 66 10.00 1.00 -1.70
CA ALA A 66 8.89 0.33 -2.38
C ALA A 66 7.66 1.21 -2.25
N HIS A 67 6.84 1.28 -3.30
CA HIS A 67 5.60 2.02 -3.25
C HIS A 67 4.48 1.19 -2.64
N THR A 68 3.51 1.89 -2.04
CA THR A 68 2.36 1.26 -1.38
C THR A 68 1.05 1.52 -2.12
N ASP A 69 1.07 2.42 -3.10
CA ASP A 69 -0.10 2.75 -3.88
C ASP A 69 -0.29 1.79 -5.05
N SER A 70 -1.51 1.71 -5.51
CA SER A 70 -1.87 0.98 -6.71
C SER A 70 -2.47 1.92 -7.74
N ILE A 71 -2.41 1.51 -9.01
CA ILE A 71 -3.15 2.16 -10.08
C ILE A 71 -4.65 1.96 -9.86
N GLY A 72 -5.45 2.86 -10.39
CA GLY A 72 -6.89 2.77 -10.23
C GLY A 72 -7.63 3.82 -11.03
N PHE A 73 -8.84 4.08 -10.57
CA PHE A 73 -9.74 5.04 -11.23
C PHE A 73 -10.51 5.81 -10.16
N THR A 74 -10.91 7.02 -10.50
CA THR A 74 -11.91 7.75 -9.75
C THR A 74 -13.13 8.01 -10.63
N VAL A 75 -14.30 8.04 -10.03
CA VAL A 75 -15.57 8.25 -10.74
C VAL A 75 -15.87 9.75 -10.79
N ARG A 76 -16.21 10.23 -11.97
CA ARG A 76 -16.67 11.61 -12.16
C ARG A 76 -18.06 11.62 -12.80
N TYR A 77 -18.53 12.77 -13.23
CA TYR A 77 -19.85 12.95 -13.80
C TYR A 77 -20.19 11.93 -14.89
N GLY A 78 -21.46 11.48 -14.90
CA GLY A 78 -21.92 10.53 -15.90
C GLY A 78 -21.30 9.16 -15.79
N LYS A 79 -20.84 8.79 -14.61
CA LYS A 79 -20.17 7.50 -14.35
C LYS A 79 -18.90 7.32 -15.18
N GLN A 80 -18.25 8.42 -15.58
CA GLN A 80 -16.97 8.34 -16.26
C GLN A 80 -15.86 7.99 -15.28
N LEU A 81 -14.93 7.17 -15.75
CA LEU A 81 -13.76 6.79 -14.98
C LEU A 81 -12.56 7.61 -15.40
N VAL A 82 -11.88 8.21 -14.42
CA VAL A 82 -10.63 8.93 -14.62
C VAL A 82 -9.51 8.08 -14.05
N LYS A 83 -8.49 7.83 -14.85
CA LYS A 83 -7.34 7.02 -14.44
C LYS A 83 -6.56 7.67 -13.30
N ILE A 84 -6.18 6.86 -12.33
CA ILE A 84 -5.21 7.21 -11.30
C ILE A 84 -3.96 6.36 -11.57
N GLY A 85 -2.84 7.00 -11.84
CA GLY A 85 -1.65 6.30 -12.29
C GLY A 85 -1.73 5.93 -13.76
N GLY A 86 -1.15 4.80 -14.13
CA GLY A 86 -1.11 4.34 -15.52
C GLY A 86 -1.77 2.98 -15.75
N PRO A 87 -3.05 2.79 -15.35
CA PRO A 87 -3.68 1.48 -15.54
C PRO A 87 -3.86 1.16 -17.01
N ARG A 88 -3.58 -0.09 -17.34
CA ARG A 88 -3.95 -0.69 -18.63
C ARG A 88 -5.17 -1.54 -18.40
N ILE A 89 -6.26 -1.23 -19.09
CA ILE A 89 -7.47 -2.02 -19.01
C ILE A 89 -7.92 -2.40 -20.40
N GLU A 90 -8.53 -3.57 -20.44
CA GLU A 90 -9.19 -4.08 -21.63
C GLU A 90 -10.67 -4.28 -21.32
N LYS A 91 -11.47 -4.34 -22.37
CA LYS A 91 -12.89 -4.62 -22.24
C LYS A 91 -13.09 -5.94 -21.49
N GLY A 92 -13.94 -5.94 -20.48
CA GLY A 92 -14.24 -7.11 -19.70
C GLY A 92 -13.49 -7.21 -18.36
N TYR A 93 -12.56 -6.31 -18.08
CA TYR A 93 -11.94 -6.26 -16.75
C TYR A 93 -12.96 -5.82 -15.70
N GLU A 94 -12.95 -6.51 -14.59
CA GLU A 94 -13.78 -6.16 -13.44
C GLU A 94 -13.07 -5.12 -12.58
N LEU A 95 -13.82 -4.13 -12.13
CA LEU A 95 -13.34 -3.10 -11.21
C LEU A 95 -14.09 -3.23 -9.90
N VAL A 96 -13.36 -3.08 -8.80
CA VAL A 96 -13.94 -3.05 -7.47
C VAL A 96 -13.98 -1.61 -6.99
N GLY A 97 -15.17 -1.12 -6.68
CA GLY A 97 -15.36 0.22 -6.15
C GLY A 97 -15.44 0.24 -4.64
N LYS A 98 -15.10 1.38 -4.09
CA LYS A 98 -15.27 1.67 -2.67
C LYS A 98 -15.84 3.07 -2.52
N ASP A 99 -16.88 3.20 -1.74
CA ASP A 99 -17.47 4.49 -1.38
C ASP A 99 -16.70 5.06 -0.18
N ASP A 100 -16.45 6.34 -0.24
CA ASP A 100 -15.83 7.07 0.86
C ASP A 100 -16.88 7.53 1.88
#